data_ead231d3d7960a9b33f858582a5659c0
#
_entry.id   ead231d3d7960a9b33f858582a5659c0
#
_cell.length_a   1.000
_cell.length_b   1.000
_cell.length_c   1.000
_cell.angle_alpha   90.00
_cell.angle_beta   90.00
_cell.angle_gamma   90.00
#
_symmetry.space_group_name_H-M   'P 1'
#
loop_
_entity.id
_entity.type
_entity.pdbx_description
1 polymer ?
#
loop_
_entity_poly.entity_id
_entity_poly.type
_entity_poly.pdbx_seq_one_letter_code
_entity_poly.pdbx_strand_id
1 'polypeptide(L)'
;MDQLGQLDDEIQHADHDALGCDGWEISAHAACAPDHEPIQGRQYGDAELKTEQQPAAPHRAPELRAHGKPHHLGVNAPQYTEAELKQFAEDNERGITYNGKHYTLYQAGQEQATMENAIRNLRRQILADEETKSPDLQKHQIRLRVLQSEYTKFCKAANLPTRNERLQVAGFGRSQASKAVWTYRRSKVSDVQIQGHTLYSVTEERINAVPAPSFRGLTNKANGKAQGYARELLRKVQNKAL
;
A
#
# COMPACT_ATOMS: atom_id res chain seq x y z
N MET A 1 9.57 -10.53 13.90
CA MET A 1 9.99 -9.27 14.52
C MET A 1 11.18 -8.77 13.73
N ASP A 2 11.27 -7.49 13.47
CA ASP A 2 12.50 -6.93 12.92
C ASP A 2 13.50 -6.65 14.05
N GLN A 3 14.77 -6.54 13.71
CA GLN A 3 15.85 -6.34 14.69
C GLN A 3 15.70 -5.03 15.49
N LEU A 4 15.03 -4.01 14.90
CA LEU A 4 14.80 -2.73 15.56
C LEU A 4 13.75 -2.85 16.66
N GLY A 5 12.67 -3.61 16.42
CA GLY A 5 11.64 -3.85 17.44
C GLY A 5 12.18 -4.66 18.62
N GLN A 6 13.10 -5.62 18.39
CA GLN A 6 13.75 -6.36 19.47
C GLN A 6 14.67 -5.47 20.31
N LEU A 7 15.43 -4.59 19.67
CA LEU A 7 16.31 -3.65 20.38
C LEU A 7 15.52 -2.64 21.22
N ASP A 8 14.40 -2.14 20.68
CA ASP A 8 13.52 -1.23 21.42
C ASP A 8 12.93 -1.91 22.66
N ASP A 9 12.47 -3.15 22.54
CA ASP A 9 11.96 -3.96 23.66
C ASP A 9 13.04 -4.19 24.73
N GLU A 10 14.28 -4.54 24.32
CA GLU A 10 15.40 -4.70 25.25
C GLU A 10 15.74 -3.40 26.00
N ILE A 11 15.71 -2.27 25.33
CA ILE A 11 15.95 -0.95 25.95
C ILE A 11 14.86 -0.64 26.96
N GLN A 12 13.59 -0.82 26.61
CA GLN A 12 12.45 -0.57 27.51
C GLN A 12 12.53 -1.44 28.78
N HIS A 13 12.91 -2.70 28.64
CA HIS A 13 13.13 -3.59 29.78
C HIS A 13 14.32 -3.17 30.66
N ALA A 14 15.43 -2.78 30.04
CA ALA A 14 16.59 -2.28 30.79
C ALA A 14 16.26 -0.98 31.55
N ASP A 15 15.47 -0.08 30.96
CA ASP A 15 15.00 1.15 31.59
C ASP A 15 14.04 0.83 32.75
N HIS A 16 13.13 -0.12 32.60
CA HIS A 16 12.23 -0.58 33.65
C HIS A 16 13.01 -1.06 34.88
N ASP A 17 14.00 -1.92 34.69
CA ASP A 17 14.81 -2.48 35.75
C ASP A 17 15.71 -1.40 36.42
N ALA A 18 16.34 -0.54 35.58
CA ALA A 18 17.25 0.50 36.07
C ALA A 18 16.53 1.59 36.88
N LEU A 19 15.29 1.91 36.51
CA LEU A 19 14.47 2.90 37.20
C LEU A 19 13.68 2.31 38.38
N GLY A 20 13.69 0.98 38.54
CA GLY A 20 12.90 0.28 39.57
C GLY A 20 11.41 0.42 39.41
N CYS A 21 10.95 0.45 38.14
CA CYS A 21 9.53 0.50 37.82
C CYS A 21 8.83 -0.79 38.28
N ASP A 22 7.54 -0.71 38.55
CA ASP A 22 6.72 -1.82 39.05
C ASP A 22 5.54 -2.14 38.13
N GLY A 23 5.52 -1.51 36.95
CA GLY A 23 4.48 -1.69 35.95
C GLY A 23 4.80 -1.04 34.62
N TRP A 24 3.80 -1.10 33.73
CA TRP A 24 3.86 -0.64 32.36
C TRP A 24 2.62 0.13 31.98
N GLU A 25 2.78 1.17 31.18
CA GLU A 25 1.68 1.86 30.53
C GLU A 25 1.66 1.50 29.05
N ILE A 26 0.54 0.97 28.58
CA ILE A 26 0.37 0.57 27.18
C ILE A 26 0.10 1.80 26.32
N SER A 27 0.83 1.98 25.23
CA SER A 27 0.61 3.10 24.31
C SER A 27 -0.77 3.04 23.67
N ALA A 28 -1.37 4.21 23.41
CA ALA A 28 -2.69 4.32 22.79
C ALA A 28 -2.65 5.10 21.48
N HIS A 29 -3.47 4.69 20.52
CA HIS A 29 -3.65 5.38 19.24
C HIS A 29 -4.98 5.01 18.57
N ALA A 30 -5.49 5.89 17.70
CA ALA A 30 -6.80 5.71 17.07
C ALA A 30 -6.89 4.48 16.15
N ALA A 31 -5.79 4.07 15.49
CA ALA A 31 -5.80 2.89 14.59
C ALA A 31 -5.52 1.56 15.32
N CYS A 32 -6.02 1.42 16.54
CA CYS A 32 -5.82 0.25 17.37
C CYS A 32 -6.61 -0.96 16.85
N ALA A 33 -6.03 -2.17 17.01
CA ALA A 33 -6.74 -3.40 16.76
C ALA A 33 -7.87 -3.60 17.81
N PRO A 34 -9.00 -4.21 17.41
CA PRO A 34 -10.15 -4.38 18.33
C PRO A 34 -9.83 -5.19 19.60
N ASP A 35 -8.88 -6.12 19.54
CA ASP A 35 -8.39 -6.91 20.66
C ASP A 35 -7.45 -6.12 21.59
N HIS A 36 -6.87 -5.03 21.12
CA HIS A 36 -6.01 -4.15 21.91
C HIS A 36 -6.76 -2.93 22.48
N GLU A 37 -7.92 -2.59 21.96
CA GLU A 37 -8.71 -1.42 22.39
C GLU A 37 -8.99 -1.42 23.90
N PRO A 38 -9.35 -2.55 24.55
CA PRO A 38 -9.63 -2.56 25.98
C PRO A 38 -8.41 -2.31 26.87
N ILE A 39 -7.20 -2.54 26.37
CA ILE A 39 -5.96 -2.49 27.17
C ILE A 39 -5.09 -1.27 26.87
N GLN A 40 -5.27 -0.63 25.70
CA GLN A 40 -4.45 0.53 25.33
C GLN A 40 -4.65 1.72 26.29
N GLY A 41 -3.58 2.47 26.53
CA GLY A 41 -3.59 3.66 27.39
C GLY A 41 -3.79 3.35 28.87
N ARG A 42 -3.74 2.07 29.28
CA ARG A 42 -3.91 1.64 30.66
C ARG A 42 -2.58 1.26 31.28
N GLN A 43 -2.54 1.36 32.62
CA GLN A 43 -1.41 0.99 33.43
C GLN A 43 -1.64 -0.40 34.03
N TYR A 44 -0.63 -1.24 33.98
CA TYR A 44 -0.65 -2.62 34.47
C TYR A 44 0.60 -2.88 35.32
N GLY A 45 0.41 -3.54 36.47
CA GLY A 45 1.53 -4.09 37.21
C GLY A 45 2.18 -5.27 36.49
N ASP A 46 3.46 -5.55 36.80
CA ASP A 46 4.19 -6.67 36.19
C ASP A 46 3.49 -8.01 36.31
N ALA A 47 2.79 -8.25 37.44
CA ALA A 47 2.02 -9.47 37.68
C ALA A 47 0.74 -9.54 36.83
N GLU A 48 0.06 -8.40 36.67
CA GLU A 48 -1.19 -8.29 35.90
C GLU A 48 -0.92 -8.45 34.41
N LEU A 49 0.12 -7.82 33.89
CA LEU A 49 0.50 -7.91 32.49
C LEU A 49 0.81 -9.36 32.07
N LYS A 50 1.38 -10.16 32.97
CA LYS A 50 1.59 -11.59 32.75
C LYS A 50 0.28 -12.37 32.65
N THR A 51 -0.77 -11.95 33.34
CA THR A 51 -2.07 -12.62 33.41
C THR A 51 -2.96 -12.24 32.22
N GLU A 52 -2.99 -10.94 31.87
CA GLU A 52 -3.78 -10.44 30.72
C GLU A 52 -3.27 -10.91 29.36
N GLN A 53 -2.02 -11.35 29.28
CA GLN A 53 -1.44 -11.94 28.05
C GLN A 53 -1.98 -13.36 27.75
N GLN A 54 -2.81 -13.95 28.60
CA GLN A 54 -3.19 -15.35 28.50
C GLN A 54 -4.52 -15.73 27.82
N PRO A 55 -5.49 -14.88 27.58
CA PRO A 55 -6.69 -15.42 26.94
C PRO A 55 -6.84 -15.01 25.49
N ALA A 56 -6.34 -15.60 24.52
CA ALA A 56 -6.95 -15.69 23.20
C ALA A 56 -6.03 -15.77 21.96
N ALA A 57 -4.73 -15.58 22.05
CA ALA A 57 -3.90 -15.81 20.87
C ALA A 57 -2.49 -16.30 21.22
N PRO A 58 -2.16 -17.58 20.98
CA PRO A 58 -0.83 -18.14 21.26
C PRO A 58 0.31 -17.53 20.42
N HIS A 59 0.04 -16.53 19.58
CA HIS A 59 1.01 -15.97 18.63
C HIS A 59 1.35 -14.48 18.83
N ARG A 60 0.77 -13.79 19.84
CA ARG A 60 0.91 -12.33 19.98
C ARG A 60 1.38 -11.78 21.33
N ALA A 61 1.66 -12.63 22.29
CA ALA A 61 2.14 -12.20 23.61
C ALA A 61 3.41 -11.30 23.60
N PRO A 62 4.37 -11.47 22.67
CA PRO A 62 5.52 -10.57 22.60
C PRO A 62 5.22 -9.15 22.09
N GLU A 63 4.17 -8.99 21.26
CA GLU A 63 3.86 -7.70 20.62
C GLU A 63 3.25 -6.67 21.58
N LEU A 64 2.58 -7.09 22.65
CA LEU A 64 2.03 -6.19 23.65
C LEU A 64 3.09 -5.53 24.53
N ARG A 65 4.21 -6.22 24.77
CA ARG A 65 5.33 -5.69 25.55
C ARG A 65 6.12 -4.62 24.80
N ALA A 66 6.26 -4.78 23.49
CA ALA A 66 7.03 -3.86 22.65
C ALA A 66 6.43 -2.43 22.57
N HIS A 67 5.22 -2.22 23.08
CA HIS A 67 4.55 -0.93 23.05
C HIS A 67 4.19 -0.41 24.46
N GLY A 68 4.72 -1.04 25.51
CA GLY A 68 4.60 -0.59 26.89
C GLY A 68 5.74 0.35 27.27
N LYS A 69 5.44 1.40 28.05
CA LYS A 69 6.47 2.25 28.66
C LYS A 69 6.60 1.91 30.13
N PRO A 70 7.85 1.83 30.68
CA PRO A 70 8.09 1.64 32.10
C PRO A 70 7.33 2.68 32.94
N HIS A 71 6.72 2.25 34.03
CA HIS A 71 5.84 3.09 34.82
C HIS A 71 5.92 2.77 36.31
N HIS A 72 5.77 3.80 37.16
CA HIS A 72 5.59 3.63 38.61
C HIS A 72 4.13 3.76 38.94
N LEU A 73 3.50 2.66 39.36
CA LEU A 73 2.09 2.61 39.72
C LEU A 73 1.80 3.52 40.93
N GLY A 74 0.76 4.31 40.80
CA GLY A 74 0.34 5.24 41.86
C GLY A 74 1.23 6.47 42.09
N VAL A 75 2.35 6.58 41.35
CA VAL A 75 3.28 7.73 41.41
C VAL A 75 3.11 8.58 40.15
N ASN A 76 3.22 7.96 38.99
CA ASN A 76 3.09 8.68 37.73
C ASN A 76 1.61 8.80 37.31
N ALA A 77 1.22 9.98 36.84
CA ALA A 77 -0.10 10.15 36.23
C ALA A 77 -0.21 9.40 34.92
N PRO A 78 -1.39 8.83 34.58
CA PRO A 78 -1.62 8.24 33.27
C PRO A 78 -1.31 9.23 32.14
N GLN A 79 -0.67 8.76 31.09
CA GLN A 79 -0.36 9.57 29.88
C GLN A 79 -1.64 9.94 29.12
N TYR A 80 -2.66 9.07 29.17
CA TYR A 80 -3.91 9.23 28.45
C TYR A 80 -5.09 9.37 29.43
N THR A 81 -5.98 10.30 29.14
CA THR A 81 -7.26 10.46 29.85
C THR A 81 -8.32 9.52 29.22
N GLU A 82 -9.34 9.17 29.99
CA GLU A 82 -10.50 8.39 29.48
C GLU A 82 -11.18 9.09 28.28
N ALA A 83 -11.18 10.43 28.26
CA ALA A 83 -11.73 11.19 27.16
C ALA A 83 -10.92 11.02 25.88
N GLU A 84 -9.60 11.00 25.97
CA GLU A 84 -8.71 10.76 24.82
C GLU A 84 -8.83 9.33 24.32
N LEU A 85 -8.88 8.34 25.19
CA LEU A 85 -9.08 6.94 24.80
C LEU A 85 -10.42 6.75 24.09
N LYS A 86 -11.48 7.35 24.61
CA LYS A 86 -12.78 7.35 23.94
C LYS A 86 -12.74 8.04 22.58
N GLN A 87 -12.03 9.16 22.47
CA GLN A 87 -11.84 9.85 21.19
C GLN A 87 -11.09 8.99 20.17
N PHE A 88 -10.06 8.24 20.60
CA PHE A 88 -9.35 7.30 19.72
C PHE A 88 -10.27 6.19 19.21
N ALA A 89 -11.12 5.63 20.06
CA ALA A 89 -12.10 4.63 19.65
C ALA A 89 -13.11 5.20 18.64
N GLU A 90 -13.67 6.39 18.91
CA GLU A 90 -14.59 7.07 18.00
C GLU A 90 -13.94 7.41 16.66
N ASP A 91 -12.68 7.84 16.65
CA ASP A 91 -11.92 8.13 15.42
C ASP A 91 -11.64 6.85 14.63
N ASN A 92 -11.32 5.74 15.31
CA ASN A 92 -11.16 4.45 14.67
C ASN A 92 -12.44 4.01 13.95
N GLU A 93 -13.57 4.05 14.66
CA GLU A 93 -14.88 3.66 14.10
C GLU A 93 -15.36 4.60 13.00
N ARG A 94 -15.10 5.91 13.12
CA ARG A 94 -15.41 6.87 12.05
C ARG A 94 -14.72 6.51 10.76
N GLY A 95 -13.47 6.08 10.82
CA GLY A 95 -12.68 5.53 9.73
C GLY A 95 -12.86 6.25 8.40
N ILE A 96 -12.95 5.47 7.33
CA ILE A 96 -13.12 5.99 5.95
C ILE A 96 -14.11 5.16 5.16
N THR A 97 -14.71 5.76 4.12
CA THR A 97 -15.48 5.01 3.11
C THR A 97 -14.77 5.07 1.77
N TYR A 98 -14.47 3.91 1.19
CA TYR A 98 -13.85 3.79 -0.13
C TYR A 98 -14.59 2.76 -0.99
N ASN A 99 -14.97 3.15 -2.20
CA ASN A 99 -15.77 2.32 -3.14
C ASN A 99 -17.03 1.70 -2.51
N GLY A 100 -17.71 2.48 -1.64
CA GLY A 100 -18.94 2.04 -0.97
C GLY A 100 -18.74 1.11 0.22
N LYS A 101 -17.50 0.75 0.56
CA LYS A 101 -17.16 -0.04 1.74
C LYS A 101 -16.57 0.84 2.82
N HIS A 102 -17.09 0.70 4.04
CA HIS A 102 -16.53 1.34 5.24
C HIS A 102 -15.34 0.55 5.76
N TYR A 103 -14.33 1.24 6.22
CA TYR A 103 -13.13 0.71 6.89
C TYR A 103 -12.88 1.53 8.14
N THR A 104 -12.65 0.89 9.28
CA THR A 104 -12.07 1.56 10.44
C THR A 104 -10.64 2.00 10.12
N LEU A 105 -10.03 2.88 10.92
CA LEU A 105 -8.63 3.28 10.69
C LEU A 105 -7.69 2.08 10.74
N TYR A 106 -7.91 1.15 11.67
CA TYR A 106 -7.19 -0.11 11.74
C TYR A 106 -7.34 -0.93 10.45
N GLN A 107 -8.58 -1.15 10.01
CA GLN A 107 -8.88 -1.90 8.79
C GLN A 107 -8.26 -1.24 7.55
N ALA A 108 -8.25 0.08 7.48
CA ALA A 108 -7.59 0.81 6.40
C ALA A 108 -6.08 0.56 6.37
N GLY A 109 -5.43 0.52 7.53
CA GLY A 109 -4.02 0.14 7.64
C GLY A 109 -3.73 -1.30 7.21
N GLN A 110 -4.60 -2.25 7.57
CA GLN A 110 -4.51 -3.65 7.16
C GLN A 110 -4.73 -3.83 5.65
N GLU A 111 -5.69 -3.12 5.07
CA GLU A 111 -5.93 -3.13 3.63
C GLU A 111 -4.74 -2.57 2.86
N GLN A 112 -4.14 -1.46 3.36
CA GLN A 112 -2.91 -0.91 2.80
C GLN A 112 -1.79 -1.98 2.78
N ALA A 113 -1.56 -2.67 3.89
CA ALA A 113 -0.54 -3.73 3.98
C ALA A 113 -0.84 -4.91 3.05
N THR A 114 -2.12 -5.27 2.89
CA THR A 114 -2.57 -6.31 1.96
C THR A 114 -2.27 -5.95 0.51
N MET A 115 -2.57 -4.72 0.11
CA MET A 115 -2.24 -4.22 -1.23
C MET A 115 -0.72 -4.19 -1.47
N GLU A 116 0.08 -3.76 -0.48
CA GLU A 116 1.54 -3.76 -0.56
C GLU A 116 2.11 -5.18 -0.78
N ASN A 117 1.59 -6.16 -0.04
CA ASN A 117 1.95 -7.57 -0.19
C ASN A 117 1.60 -8.08 -1.60
N ALA A 118 0.40 -7.77 -2.08
CA ALA A 118 -0.05 -8.17 -3.42
C ALA A 118 0.80 -7.54 -4.53
N ILE A 119 1.20 -6.27 -4.39
CA ILE A 119 2.12 -5.59 -5.32
C ILE A 119 3.48 -6.28 -5.33
N ARG A 120 4.06 -6.60 -4.16
CA ARG A 120 5.35 -7.32 -4.08
C ARG A 120 5.26 -8.69 -4.73
N ASN A 121 4.18 -9.42 -4.49
CA ASN A 121 3.97 -10.75 -5.08
C ASN A 121 3.88 -10.67 -6.60
N LEU A 122 3.13 -9.71 -7.16
CA LEU A 122 3.08 -9.49 -8.62
C LEU A 122 4.44 -9.12 -9.20
N ARG A 123 5.25 -8.32 -8.50
CA ARG A 123 6.61 -7.99 -8.94
C ARG A 123 7.50 -9.23 -9.00
N ARG A 124 7.42 -10.12 -8.00
CA ARG A 124 8.16 -11.40 -8.01
C ARG A 124 7.68 -12.31 -9.15
N GLN A 125 6.37 -12.40 -9.36
CA GLN A 125 5.80 -13.18 -10.48
C GLN A 125 6.29 -12.66 -11.82
N ILE A 126 6.30 -11.34 -12.05
CA ILE A 126 6.80 -10.74 -13.30
C ILE A 126 8.28 -11.09 -13.54
N LEU A 127 9.11 -11.07 -12.49
CA LEU A 127 10.51 -11.49 -12.61
C LEU A 127 10.63 -12.97 -13.03
N ALA A 128 9.87 -13.85 -12.39
CA ALA A 128 9.84 -15.26 -12.73
C ALA A 128 9.30 -15.50 -14.15
N ASP A 129 8.24 -14.78 -14.54
CA ASP A 129 7.67 -14.85 -15.89
C ASP A 129 8.65 -14.37 -16.99
N GLU A 130 9.44 -13.31 -16.70
CA GLU A 130 10.47 -12.84 -17.63
C GLU A 130 11.56 -13.90 -17.84
N GLU A 131 11.98 -14.56 -16.76
CA GLU A 131 12.99 -15.62 -16.81
C GLU A 131 12.50 -16.87 -17.53
N THR A 132 11.28 -17.30 -17.25
CA THR A 132 10.66 -18.51 -17.83
C THR A 132 9.98 -18.25 -19.19
N LYS A 133 9.92 -16.99 -19.65
CA LYS A 133 9.18 -16.56 -20.84
C LYS A 133 7.70 -16.97 -20.80
N SER A 134 7.09 -16.85 -19.62
CA SER A 134 5.71 -17.24 -19.38
C SER A 134 4.72 -16.45 -20.25
N PRO A 135 3.66 -17.07 -20.76
CA PRO A 135 2.59 -16.39 -21.49
C PRO A 135 1.79 -15.44 -20.59
N ASP A 136 1.81 -15.63 -19.26
CA ASP A 136 1.08 -14.79 -18.30
C ASP A 136 1.80 -13.46 -17.99
N LEU A 137 3.01 -13.25 -18.45
CA LEU A 137 3.80 -12.04 -18.20
C LEU A 137 3.01 -10.75 -18.45
N GLN A 138 2.32 -10.66 -19.58
CA GLN A 138 1.56 -9.46 -19.95
C GLN A 138 0.38 -9.24 -18.98
N LYS A 139 -0.30 -10.30 -18.60
CA LYS A 139 -1.42 -10.28 -17.65
C LYS A 139 -0.96 -9.77 -16.26
N HIS A 140 0.17 -10.28 -15.76
CA HIS A 140 0.72 -9.85 -14.48
C HIS A 140 1.21 -8.39 -14.53
N GLN A 141 1.79 -7.95 -15.64
CA GLN A 141 2.19 -6.56 -15.84
C GLN A 141 0.99 -5.60 -15.83
N ILE A 142 -0.11 -5.96 -16.49
CA ILE A 142 -1.36 -5.18 -16.49
C ILE A 142 -1.93 -5.13 -15.07
N ARG A 143 -2.06 -6.29 -14.41
CA ARG A 143 -2.59 -6.39 -13.05
C ARG A 143 -1.78 -5.56 -12.06
N LEU A 144 -0.44 -5.56 -12.18
CA LEU A 144 0.43 -4.73 -11.35
C LEU A 144 0.08 -3.24 -11.48
N ARG A 145 -0.13 -2.75 -12.70
CA ARG A 145 -0.46 -1.32 -12.92
C ARG A 145 -1.84 -0.94 -12.40
N VAL A 146 -2.82 -1.81 -12.57
CA VAL A 146 -4.16 -1.61 -11.98
C VAL A 146 -4.05 -1.53 -10.46
N LEU A 147 -3.40 -2.52 -9.84
CA LEU A 147 -3.29 -2.56 -8.38
C LEU A 147 -2.48 -1.38 -7.80
N GLN A 148 -1.42 -0.93 -8.48
CA GLN A 148 -0.68 0.27 -8.08
C GLN A 148 -1.53 1.54 -8.14
N SER A 149 -2.40 1.65 -9.15
CA SER A 149 -3.35 2.76 -9.26
C SER A 149 -4.36 2.73 -8.12
N GLU A 150 -4.93 1.56 -7.84
CA GLU A 150 -5.87 1.39 -6.72
C GLU A 150 -5.22 1.66 -5.36
N TYR A 151 -4.00 1.17 -5.12
CA TYR A 151 -3.23 1.47 -3.92
C TYR A 151 -3.07 2.98 -3.70
N THR A 152 -2.69 3.71 -4.76
CA THR A 152 -2.51 5.17 -4.66
C THR A 152 -3.84 5.89 -4.36
N LYS A 153 -4.94 5.47 -5.00
CA LYS A 153 -6.27 6.03 -4.77
C LYS A 153 -6.76 5.74 -3.35
N PHE A 154 -6.57 4.50 -2.90
CA PHE A 154 -6.93 4.07 -1.56
C PHE A 154 -6.17 4.86 -0.49
N CYS A 155 -4.83 4.93 -0.60
CA CYS A 155 -4.01 5.71 0.35
C CYS A 155 -4.45 7.17 0.41
N LYS A 156 -4.75 7.78 -0.76
CA LYS A 156 -5.25 9.16 -0.80
C LYS A 156 -6.60 9.31 -0.11
N ALA A 157 -7.54 8.38 -0.34
CA ALA A 157 -8.86 8.41 0.29
C ALA A 157 -8.79 8.17 1.80
N ALA A 158 -7.87 7.30 2.24
CA ALA A 158 -7.65 6.98 3.64
C ALA A 158 -6.74 7.98 4.37
N ASN A 159 -6.24 9.00 3.67
CA ASN A 159 -5.23 9.93 4.20
C ASN A 159 -3.99 9.21 4.76
N LEU A 160 -3.60 8.08 4.13
CA LEU A 160 -2.44 7.30 4.49
C LEU A 160 -1.26 7.63 3.58
N PRO A 161 -0.03 7.69 4.10
CA PRO A 161 1.16 7.86 3.26
C PRO A 161 1.37 6.63 2.38
N THR A 162 1.78 6.85 1.11
CA THR A 162 2.23 5.75 0.26
C THR A 162 3.62 5.30 0.68
N ARG A 163 3.77 4.04 1.07
CA ARG A 163 5.03 3.45 1.57
C ARG A 163 5.79 2.77 0.42
N ASN A 164 6.43 3.58 -0.44
CA ASN A 164 7.10 3.08 -1.64
C ASN A 164 8.26 2.11 -1.34
N GLU A 165 8.94 2.28 -0.22
CA GLU A 165 9.98 1.38 0.30
C GLU A 165 9.46 -0.03 0.54
N ARG A 166 8.22 -0.17 1.04
CA ARG A 166 7.56 -1.46 1.26
C ARG A 166 7.13 -2.15 -0.03
N LEU A 167 7.11 -1.45 -1.15
CA LEU A 167 6.77 -2.04 -2.45
C LEU A 167 7.98 -2.62 -3.16
N GLN A 168 9.20 -2.39 -2.68
CA GLN A 168 10.43 -2.80 -3.36
C GLN A 168 10.60 -4.32 -3.34
N VAL A 169 11.14 -4.84 -4.44
CA VAL A 169 11.53 -6.24 -4.62
C VAL A 169 12.88 -6.24 -5.32
N ALA A 170 13.83 -6.99 -4.78
CA ALA A 170 15.14 -7.17 -5.40
C ALA A 170 15.00 -7.67 -6.84
N GLY A 171 15.75 -7.09 -7.77
CA GLY A 171 15.67 -7.41 -9.20
C GLY A 171 14.57 -6.68 -9.98
N PHE A 172 13.52 -6.14 -9.33
CA PHE A 172 12.47 -5.38 -9.99
C PHE A 172 12.83 -3.90 -10.11
N GLY A 173 13.55 -3.55 -11.16
CA GLY A 173 14.05 -2.19 -11.39
C GLY A 173 13.18 -1.35 -12.33
N ARG A 174 13.77 -0.23 -12.79
CA ARG A 174 13.11 0.71 -13.70
C ARG A 174 12.74 0.09 -15.05
N SER A 175 13.54 -0.86 -15.52
CA SER A 175 13.27 -1.55 -16.79
C SER A 175 11.97 -2.33 -16.74
N GLN A 176 11.79 -3.18 -15.72
CA GLN A 176 10.57 -3.98 -15.50
C GLN A 176 9.35 -3.08 -15.27
N ALA A 177 9.51 -2.05 -14.46
CA ALA A 177 8.44 -1.06 -14.23
C ALA A 177 8.00 -0.37 -15.54
N SER A 178 8.96 0.03 -16.39
CA SER A 178 8.66 0.63 -17.69
C SER A 178 7.96 -0.34 -18.65
N LYS A 179 8.37 -1.60 -18.70
CA LYS A 179 7.70 -2.64 -19.49
C LYS A 179 6.24 -2.81 -19.04
N ALA A 180 5.98 -2.89 -17.73
CA ALA A 180 4.63 -2.99 -17.19
C ALA A 180 3.75 -1.79 -17.57
N VAL A 181 4.30 -0.56 -17.50
CA VAL A 181 3.58 0.66 -17.95
C VAL A 181 3.25 0.58 -19.45
N TRP A 182 4.19 0.14 -20.28
CA TRP A 182 3.98 -0.01 -21.72
C TRP A 182 2.88 -1.04 -22.02
N THR A 183 2.96 -2.21 -21.41
CA THR A 183 1.97 -3.29 -21.59
C THR A 183 0.57 -2.82 -21.19
N TYR A 184 0.44 -2.15 -20.04
CA TYR A 184 -0.83 -1.60 -19.60
C TYR A 184 -1.40 -0.54 -20.55
N ARG A 185 -0.56 0.39 -21.03
CA ARG A 185 -1.00 1.40 -22.01
C ARG A 185 -1.47 0.77 -23.32
N ARG A 186 -0.79 -0.28 -23.77
CA ARG A 186 -1.17 -1.01 -24.99
C ARG A 186 -2.48 -1.77 -24.84
N SER A 187 -2.75 -2.33 -23.66
CA SER A 187 -4.01 -3.03 -23.38
C SER A 187 -5.22 -2.11 -23.37
N LYS A 188 -5.03 -0.83 -23.04
CA LYS A 188 -6.10 0.18 -23.05
C LYS A 188 -6.43 0.74 -24.44
N VAL A 189 -5.62 0.47 -25.44
CA VAL A 189 -5.91 0.90 -26.81
C VAL A 189 -6.81 -0.14 -27.45
N SER A 190 -8.12 0.09 -27.37
CA SER A 190 -9.11 -0.86 -27.86
C SER A 190 -9.29 -0.80 -29.36
N ASP A 191 -9.27 0.38 -30.00
CA ASP A 191 -9.45 0.54 -31.43
C ASP A 191 -8.85 1.84 -31.98
N VAL A 192 -8.32 1.77 -33.20
CA VAL A 192 -7.97 2.94 -34.01
C VAL A 192 -8.97 2.98 -35.15
N GLN A 193 -9.83 4.00 -35.15
CA GLN A 193 -10.77 4.24 -36.24
C GLN A 193 -10.30 5.37 -37.13
N ILE A 194 -10.43 5.22 -38.43
CA ILE A 194 -10.18 6.28 -39.39
C ILE A 194 -11.54 6.76 -39.91
N GLN A 195 -11.84 8.04 -39.70
CA GLN A 195 -12.98 8.72 -40.32
C GLN A 195 -12.44 9.89 -41.16
N GLY A 196 -12.48 9.74 -42.46
CA GLY A 196 -11.93 10.72 -43.37
C GLY A 196 -10.42 10.90 -43.17
N HIS A 197 -9.98 12.14 -42.88
CA HIS A 197 -8.57 12.50 -42.65
C HIS A 197 -8.20 12.54 -41.16
N THR A 198 -9.03 12.02 -40.28
CA THR A 198 -8.81 12.06 -38.84
C THR A 198 -8.59 10.68 -38.26
N LEU A 199 -7.55 10.53 -37.48
CA LEU A 199 -7.21 9.36 -36.71
C LEU A 199 -7.82 9.48 -35.30
N TYR A 200 -8.62 8.50 -34.93
CA TYR A 200 -9.16 8.40 -33.58
C TYR A 200 -8.48 7.25 -32.86
N SER A 201 -7.81 7.53 -31.75
CA SER A 201 -7.45 6.50 -30.79
C SER A 201 -8.43 6.55 -29.61
N VAL A 202 -9.14 5.46 -29.39
CA VAL A 202 -10.08 5.31 -28.29
C VAL A 202 -9.35 4.61 -27.15
N THR A 203 -9.22 5.28 -26.01
CA THR A 203 -8.84 4.65 -24.75
C THR A 203 -10.04 4.71 -23.80
N GLU A 204 -10.11 3.86 -22.79
CA GLU A 204 -11.20 3.88 -21.80
C GLU A 204 -11.38 5.25 -21.13
N GLU A 205 -10.36 6.09 -21.14
CA GLU A 205 -10.34 7.40 -20.48
C GLU A 205 -10.40 8.59 -21.44
N ARG A 206 -10.13 8.38 -22.74
CA ARG A 206 -9.95 9.50 -23.69
C ARG A 206 -10.18 9.10 -25.14
N ILE A 207 -10.93 9.90 -25.85
CA ILE A 207 -10.93 9.90 -27.32
C ILE A 207 -9.93 10.97 -27.77
N ASN A 208 -8.88 10.57 -28.43
CA ASN A 208 -7.92 11.49 -29.03
C ASN A 208 -8.16 11.55 -30.53
N ALA A 209 -8.61 12.69 -31.03
CA ALA A 209 -8.75 12.95 -32.45
C ALA A 209 -7.55 13.78 -32.93
N VAL A 210 -6.78 13.25 -33.88
CA VAL A 210 -5.64 13.96 -34.47
C VAL A 210 -5.78 13.91 -35.98
N PRO A 211 -5.72 15.06 -36.70
CA PRO A 211 -5.69 15.07 -38.16
C PRO A 211 -4.51 14.24 -38.68
N ALA A 212 -4.76 13.37 -39.66
CA ALA A 212 -3.75 12.45 -40.21
C ALA A 212 -2.44 13.13 -40.67
N PRO A 213 -2.43 14.32 -41.26
CA PRO A 213 -1.19 15.03 -41.60
C PRO A 213 -0.38 15.47 -40.37
N SER A 214 -1.05 15.86 -39.30
CA SER A 214 -0.41 16.29 -38.03
C SER A 214 0.19 15.12 -37.27
N PHE A 215 -0.36 13.92 -37.44
CA PHE A 215 0.14 12.72 -36.80
C PHE A 215 1.54 12.33 -37.27
N ARG A 216 1.89 12.54 -38.54
CA ARG A 216 3.26 12.38 -39.05
C ARG A 216 4.24 13.35 -38.38
N GLY A 217 3.82 14.57 -38.11
CA GLY A 217 4.62 15.57 -37.42
C GLY A 217 4.90 15.20 -35.95
N LEU A 218 3.93 14.59 -35.28
CA LEU A 218 4.07 14.11 -33.90
C LEU A 218 5.05 12.94 -33.79
N THR A 219 5.08 12.02 -34.77
CA THR A 219 6.02 10.90 -34.80
C THR A 219 7.47 11.34 -34.96
N ASN A 220 7.71 12.47 -35.63
CA ASN A 220 9.05 13.02 -35.86
C ASN A 220 9.56 13.87 -34.69
N LYS A 221 8.63 14.43 -33.86
CA LYS A 221 8.96 15.30 -32.73
C LYS A 221 8.95 14.58 -31.37
N ALA A 222 8.35 13.41 -31.30
CA ALA A 222 8.28 12.65 -30.05
C ALA A 222 9.62 12.00 -29.73
N ASN A 223 10.10 12.18 -28.50
CA ASN A 223 11.27 11.45 -28.04
C ASN A 223 11.00 9.92 -28.11
N GLY A 224 12.06 9.07 -28.18
CA GLY A 224 12.03 7.67 -28.61
C GLY A 224 10.94 6.74 -28.02
N LYS A 225 10.41 7.07 -26.83
CA LYS A 225 9.33 6.28 -26.16
C LYS A 225 7.95 6.53 -26.79
N ALA A 226 7.63 7.78 -27.14
CA ALA A 226 6.39 8.14 -27.82
C ALA A 226 6.40 7.71 -29.29
N GLN A 227 7.58 7.65 -29.93
CA GLN A 227 7.74 7.18 -31.32
C GLN A 227 7.32 5.72 -31.49
N GLY A 228 7.65 4.84 -30.54
CA GLY A 228 7.26 3.43 -30.60
C GLY A 228 5.74 3.25 -30.60
N TYR A 229 5.05 3.98 -29.72
CA TYR A 229 3.60 3.95 -29.62
C TYR A 229 2.91 4.53 -30.86
N ALA A 230 3.40 5.66 -31.36
CA ALA A 230 2.88 6.29 -32.57
C ALA A 230 3.10 5.41 -33.83
N ARG A 231 4.24 4.74 -33.96
CA ARG A 231 4.51 3.78 -35.06
C ARG A 231 3.55 2.58 -34.99
N GLU A 232 3.27 2.06 -33.82
CA GLU A 232 2.34 0.94 -33.66
C GLU A 232 0.90 1.33 -34.01
N LEU A 233 0.47 2.52 -33.60
CA LEU A 233 -0.81 3.08 -34.03
C LEU A 233 -0.90 3.24 -35.54
N LEU A 234 0.14 3.81 -36.17
CA LEU A 234 0.21 3.96 -37.63
C LEU A 234 0.13 2.61 -38.34
N ARG A 235 0.86 1.59 -37.84
CA ARG A 235 0.84 0.23 -38.42
C ARG A 235 -0.54 -0.42 -38.33
N LYS A 236 -1.24 -0.24 -37.17
CA LYS A 236 -2.62 -0.74 -37.01
C LYS A 236 -3.60 -0.06 -37.96
N VAL A 237 -3.41 1.24 -38.18
CA VAL A 237 -4.21 2.02 -39.13
C VAL A 237 -3.97 1.57 -40.56
N GLN A 238 -2.70 1.42 -40.96
CA GLN A 238 -2.34 0.96 -42.31
C GLN A 238 -2.86 -0.47 -42.61
N ASN A 239 -2.83 -1.35 -41.60
CA ASN A 239 -3.36 -2.72 -41.75
C ASN A 239 -4.89 -2.82 -41.76
N LYS A 240 -5.61 -1.79 -41.32
CA LYS A 240 -7.09 -1.73 -41.42
C LYS A 240 -7.58 -0.99 -42.67
N ALA A 241 -6.69 -0.29 -43.36
CA ALA A 241 -7.00 0.45 -44.58
C ALA A 241 -6.75 -0.37 -45.88
N LEU A 242 -6.25 -1.60 -45.74
CA LEU A 242 -6.13 -2.66 -46.77
C LEU A 242 -7.24 -3.71 -46.54
#